data_81aa318584453ebc7df3fc1c0cb5ba8d
#
_entry.id   81aa318584453ebc7df3fc1c0cb5ba8d
#
_cell.length_a   1.000
_cell.length_b   1.000
_cell.length_c   1.000
_cell.angle_alpha   90.00
_cell.angle_beta   90.00
_cell.angle_gamma   90.00
#
_symmetry.space_group_name_H-M   'P 1'
#
loop_
_entity.id
_entity.type
_entity.pdbx_description
1 polymer ?
#
loop_
_entity_poly.entity_id
_entity_poly.type
_entity_poly.pdbx_seq_one_letter_code
_entity_poly.pdbx_strand_id
1 'polypeptide(L)'
;REGHQKVLWPSKVKWFAKSSGTTDARSKFIPVTKEALEECHYKGGKDLLARYYSQKPDAKVYSGKHLVLGGSSKINPFNEEGYTGDLSAIIIRNLPVWAEIMRTPSRDIALMDNWEEKIEMIARTTMDEDIYMMAGVPSWTMVLLKRILELKGAESIKEVWPNLELFWHGGVSFKPYRDQFSKLIPSLAMNYVETYNAS
;
A
#
# COMPACT_ATOMS: atom_id res chain seq x y z
N ARG A 1 6.85 -26.30 -2.93
CA ARG A 1 5.55 -25.99 -3.57
C ARG A 1 4.36 -26.59 -2.81
N GLU A 2 4.59 -27.62 -2.01
CA GLU A 2 3.56 -28.38 -1.29
C GLU A 2 3.33 -27.87 0.16
N GLY A 3 3.99 -26.75 0.52
CA GLY A 3 3.81 -26.12 1.83
C GLY A 3 4.52 -26.81 2.99
N HIS A 4 5.44 -27.72 2.69
CA HIS A 4 6.24 -28.36 3.74
C HIS A 4 7.02 -27.32 4.54
N GLN A 5 6.89 -27.40 5.86
CA GLN A 5 7.56 -26.49 6.79
C GLN A 5 9.02 -26.90 7.05
N LYS A 6 9.86 -25.93 7.44
CA LYS A 6 11.26 -26.15 7.83
C LYS A 6 12.18 -26.75 6.75
N VAL A 7 11.85 -26.58 5.46
CA VAL A 7 12.66 -27.10 4.35
C VAL A 7 13.80 -26.14 4.01
N LEU A 8 13.49 -24.88 3.78
CA LEU A 8 14.47 -23.84 3.44
C LEU A 8 14.67 -22.82 4.60
N TRP A 9 13.76 -22.77 5.54
CA TRP A 9 13.75 -21.85 6.67
C TRP A 9 13.60 -22.63 7.96
N PRO A 10 14.38 -22.32 9.01
CA PRO A 10 14.30 -23.05 10.28
C PRO A 10 13.01 -22.71 11.05
N SER A 11 12.50 -21.48 10.90
CA SER A 11 11.25 -21.04 11.50
C SER A 11 10.03 -21.46 10.67
N LYS A 12 8.86 -21.50 11.32
CA LYS A 12 7.59 -21.80 10.68
C LYS A 12 7.16 -20.65 9.78
N VAL A 13 6.83 -20.95 8.53
CA VAL A 13 6.30 -19.98 7.55
C VAL A 13 4.78 -20.02 7.58
N LYS A 14 4.18 -18.93 8.10
CA LYS A 14 2.71 -18.79 8.21
C LYS A 14 2.10 -18.24 6.92
N TRP A 15 2.82 -17.39 6.19
CA TRP A 15 2.29 -16.64 5.07
C TRP A 15 2.97 -17.01 3.75
N PHE A 16 2.16 -17.12 2.70
CA PHE A 16 2.62 -17.36 1.34
C PHE A 16 1.99 -16.31 0.40
N ALA A 17 2.80 -15.45 -0.18
CA ALA A 17 2.35 -14.48 -1.15
C ALA A 17 2.08 -15.16 -2.50
N LYS A 18 0.91 -14.90 -3.07
CA LYS A 18 0.55 -15.37 -4.39
C LYS A 18 1.07 -14.37 -5.43
N SER A 19 2.00 -14.80 -6.30
CA SER A 19 2.48 -13.96 -7.39
C SER A 19 1.44 -13.84 -8.51
N SER A 20 1.40 -12.67 -9.18
CA SER A 20 0.50 -12.42 -10.32
C SER A 20 0.82 -13.22 -11.58
N GLY A 21 1.95 -13.93 -11.62
CA GLY A 21 2.38 -14.83 -12.71
C GLY A 21 2.22 -14.25 -14.10
N THR A 22 3.27 -13.65 -14.65
CA THR A 22 3.22 -13.00 -15.98
C THR A 22 3.58 -13.92 -17.14
N THR A 23 4.20 -15.08 -16.89
CA THR A 23 4.78 -15.94 -17.95
C THR A 23 4.34 -17.39 -17.93
N ASP A 24 3.77 -17.87 -16.84
CA ASP A 24 3.26 -19.25 -16.74
C ASP A 24 1.86 -19.22 -16.12
N ALA A 25 0.94 -20.00 -16.64
CA ALA A 25 -0.46 -20.09 -16.20
C ALA A 25 -0.66 -20.50 -14.71
N ARG A 26 0.43 -20.69 -13.94
CA ARG A 26 0.39 -21.12 -12.55
C ARG A 26 0.98 -20.04 -11.62
N SER A 27 0.13 -19.49 -10.77
CA SER A 27 0.59 -18.62 -9.67
C SER A 27 1.64 -19.33 -8.82
N LYS A 28 2.69 -18.59 -8.45
CA LYS A 28 3.72 -19.08 -7.52
C LYS A 28 3.33 -18.65 -6.10
N PHE A 29 3.59 -19.51 -5.14
CA PHE A 29 3.42 -19.21 -3.73
C PHE A 29 4.80 -18.98 -3.11
N ILE A 30 5.05 -17.74 -2.71
CA ILE A 30 6.35 -17.30 -2.19
C ILE A 30 6.25 -17.18 -0.67
N PRO A 31 7.10 -17.91 0.09
CA PRO A 31 7.07 -17.83 1.54
C PRO A 31 7.41 -16.42 2.01
N VAL A 32 6.56 -15.86 2.90
CA VAL A 32 6.78 -14.57 3.56
C VAL A 32 7.07 -14.87 5.02
N THR A 33 8.35 -14.88 5.36
CA THR A 33 8.83 -15.13 6.71
C THR A 33 8.78 -13.87 7.57
N LYS A 34 8.93 -14.02 8.89
CA LYS A 34 9.03 -12.88 9.79
C LYS A 34 10.23 -11.99 9.43
N GLU A 35 11.36 -12.62 9.12
CA GLU A 35 12.58 -11.94 8.69
C GLU A 35 12.38 -11.17 7.38
N ALA A 36 11.65 -11.74 6.40
CA ALA A 36 11.31 -11.04 5.16
C ALA A 36 10.44 -9.80 5.42
N LEU A 37 9.49 -9.87 6.35
CA LEU A 37 8.69 -8.73 6.75
C LEU A 37 9.55 -7.65 7.43
N GLU A 38 10.36 -8.03 8.41
CA GLU A 38 11.15 -7.10 9.23
C GLU A 38 12.34 -6.50 8.48
N GLU A 39 13.19 -7.34 7.86
CA GLU A 39 14.47 -6.94 7.29
C GLU A 39 14.37 -6.50 5.81
N CYS A 40 13.27 -6.84 5.12
CA CYS A 40 13.04 -6.41 3.75
C CYS A 40 11.92 -5.38 3.67
N HIS A 41 10.67 -5.77 3.95
CA HIS A 41 9.53 -4.90 3.67
C HIS A 41 9.46 -3.69 4.61
N TYR A 42 9.54 -3.89 5.92
CA TYR A 42 9.44 -2.77 6.88
C TYR A 42 10.71 -1.93 6.92
N LYS A 43 11.86 -2.56 6.81
CA LYS A 43 13.14 -1.85 6.70
C LYS A 43 13.21 -1.03 5.41
N GLY A 44 12.84 -1.62 4.27
CA GLY A 44 12.79 -0.89 2.99
C GLY A 44 11.86 0.32 3.04
N GLY A 45 10.71 0.22 3.72
CA GLY A 45 9.83 1.35 3.96
C GLY A 45 10.47 2.45 4.81
N LYS A 46 11.16 2.07 5.90
CA LYS A 46 11.90 3.03 6.75
C LYS A 46 13.05 3.69 5.98
N ASP A 47 13.82 2.92 5.22
CA ASP A 47 14.94 3.43 4.43
C ASP A 47 14.48 4.41 3.34
N LEU A 48 13.34 4.14 2.71
CA LEU A 48 12.71 5.06 1.75
C LEU A 48 12.36 6.40 2.41
N LEU A 49 11.68 6.36 3.56
CA LEU A 49 11.31 7.58 4.27
C LEU A 49 12.53 8.31 4.82
N ALA A 50 13.54 7.61 5.32
CA ALA A 50 14.81 8.21 5.74
C ALA A 50 15.50 8.92 4.57
N ARG A 51 15.54 8.28 3.39
CA ARG A 51 16.07 8.90 2.17
C ARG A 51 15.24 10.09 1.73
N TYR A 52 13.91 10.01 1.81
CA TYR A 52 13.04 11.14 1.51
C TYR A 52 13.35 12.33 2.40
N TYR A 53 13.43 12.15 3.71
CA TYR A 53 13.79 13.20 4.67
C TYR A 53 15.21 13.75 4.46
N SER A 54 16.18 12.92 4.05
CA SER A 54 17.52 13.40 3.74
C SER A 54 17.56 14.39 2.54
N GLN A 55 16.60 14.23 1.62
CA GLN A 55 16.45 15.10 0.45
C GLN A 55 15.49 16.27 0.69
N LYS A 56 14.60 16.14 1.66
CA LYS A 56 13.56 17.09 2.04
C LYS A 56 13.52 17.22 3.57
N PRO A 57 14.47 17.95 4.18
CA PRO A 57 14.57 18.07 5.63
C PRO A 57 13.31 18.67 6.29
N ASP A 58 12.60 19.53 5.54
CA ASP A 58 11.36 20.19 5.99
C ASP A 58 10.09 19.35 5.77
N ALA A 59 10.23 18.11 5.30
CA ALA A 59 9.10 17.22 5.08
C ALA A 59 8.30 16.97 6.37
N LYS A 60 6.99 16.83 6.24
CA LYS A 60 6.06 16.68 7.36
C LYS A 60 5.26 15.38 7.31
N VAL A 61 5.76 14.36 6.59
CA VAL A 61 5.06 13.08 6.39
C VAL A 61 4.53 12.49 7.70
N TYR A 62 5.29 12.59 8.80
CA TYR A 62 4.88 12.08 10.11
C TYR A 62 3.97 13.02 10.93
N SER A 63 3.55 14.17 10.37
CA SER A 63 2.66 15.10 11.09
C SER A 63 1.17 14.70 11.01
N GLY A 64 0.80 13.78 10.10
CA GLY A 64 -0.58 13.33 9.95
C GLY A 64 -0.66 11.88 9.47
N LYS A 65 -1.75 11.53 8.78
CA LYS A 65 -2.06 10.16 8.39
C LYS A 65 -1.40 9.74 7.07
N HIS A 66 -1.16 8.44 6.96
CA HIS A 66 -0.65 7.76 5.78
C HIS A 66 -1.77 6.91 5.18
N LEU A 67 -2.30 7.33 4.04
CA LEU A 67 -3.29 6.56 3.30
C LEU A 67 -2.60 5.40 2.57
N VAL A 68 -2.91 4.18 2.97
CA VAL A 68 -2.32 2.97 2.36
C VAL A 68 -3.40 2.16 1.65
N LEU A 69 -3.34 2.13 0.33
CA LEU A 69 -4.24 1.36 -0.52
C LEU A 69 -3.61 0.00 -0.85
N GLY A 70 -4.02 -1.02 -0.12
CA GLY A 70 -3.60 -2.41 -0.34
C GLY A 70 -4.44 -3.13 -1.39
N GLY A 71 -3.93 -4.25 -1.88
CA GLY A 71 -4.65 -5.15 -2.78
C GLY A 71 -5.81 -5.91 -2.11
N SER A 72 -6.29 -6.96 -2.78
CA SER A 72 -7.37 -7.82 -2.26
C SER A 72 -6.91 -8.61 -1.04
N SER A 73 -7.79 -8.73 -0.05
CA SER A 73 -7.51 -9.41 1.21
C SER A 73 -7.84 -10.90 1.23
N LYS A 74 -8.16 -11.50 0.10
CA LYS A 74 -8.48 -12.93 0.08
C LYS A 74 -7.32 -13.76 0.63
N ILE A 75 -7.41 -14.04 1.92
CA ILE A 75 -6.53 -14.97 2.60
C ILE A 75 -7.21 -16.32 2.60
N ASN A 76 -6.59 -17.26 1.90
CA ASN A 76 -7.08 -18.61 1.81
C ASN A 76 -6.17 -19.54 2.62
N PRO A 77 -6.73 -20.56 3.29
CA PRO A 77 -5.92 -21.64 3.83
C PRO A 77 -5.04 -22.23 2.71
N PHE A 78 -3.77 -22.45 2.98
CA PHE A 78 -2.84 -23.07 2.04
C PHE A 78 -2.58 -24.53 2.40
N ASN A 79 -2.46 -24.76 3.70
CA ASN A 79 -2.35 -26.09 4.33
C ASN A 79 -2.82 -25.95 5.79
N GLU A 80 -2.67 -26.99 6.59
CA GLU A 80 -3.07 -26.99 8.01
C GLU A 80 -2.47 -25.85 8.85
N GLU A 81 -1.36 -25.27 8.40
CA GLU A 81 -0.55 -24.34 9.19
C GLU A 81 -0.26 -23.00 8.50
N GLY A 82 -0.63 -22.84 7.22
CA GLY A 82 -0.28 -21.69 6.40
C GLY A 82 -1.45 -21.06 5.66
N TYR A 83 -1.26 -19.79 5.29
CA TYR A 83 -2.24 -19.00 4.54
C TYR A 83 -1.62 -18.41 3.30
N THR A 84 -2.43 -18.27 2.24
CA THR A 84 -2.03 -17.57 1.02
C THR A 84 -2.81 -16.28 0.87
N GLY A 85 -2.18 -15.28 0.26
CA GLY A 85 -2.84 -14.01 -0.04
C GLY A 85 -1.98 -13.10 -0.90
N ASP A 86 -2.50 -11.92 -1.16
CA ASP A 86 -1.75 -10.84 -1.76
C ASP A 86 -0.65 -10.36 -0.79
N LEU A 87 0.55 -10.06 -1.31
CA LEU A 87 1.66 -9.59 -0.48
C LEU A 87 1.32 -8.32 0.29
N SER A 88 0.63 -7.37 -0.34
CA SER A 88 0.25 -6.12 0.33
C SER A 88 -0.73 -6.36 1.48
N ALA A 89 -1.65 -7.31 1.34
CA ALA A 89 -2.56 -7.70 2.43
C ALA A 89 -1.81 -8.39 3.57
N ILE A 90 -0.82 -9.23 3.26
CA ILE A 90 0.04 -9.86 4.27
C ILE A 90 0.83 -8.80 5.03
N ILE A 91 1.44 -7.82 4.33
CA ILE A 91 2.18 -6.71 4.93
C ILE A 91 1.27 -5.89 5.85
N ILE A 92 0.09 -5.47 5.38
CA ILE A 92 -0.86 -4.67 6.18
C ILE A 92 -1.31 -5.43 7.43
N ARG A 93 -1.57 -6.73 7.31
CA ARG A 93 -2.03 -7.56 8.43
C ARG A 93 -0.97 -7.72 9.53
N ASN A 94 0.29 -7.62 9.19
CA ASN A 94 1.41 -7.82 10.10
C ASN A 94 2.18 -6.52 10.40
N LEU A 95 1.63 -5.35 10.07
CA LEU A 95 2.28 -4.06 10.33
C LEU A 95 2.64 -3.90 11.80
N PRO A 96 3.80 -3.32 12.10
CA PRO A 96 4.16 -2.97 13.46
C PRO A 96 3.23 -1.85 13.99
N VAL A 97 3.05 -1.81 15.32
CA VAL A 97 2.10 -0.91 15.99
C VAL A 97 2.29 0.57 15.60
N TRP A 98 3.53 1.03 15.52
CA TRP A 98 3.82 2.42 15.14
C TRP A 98 3.34 2.76 13.72
N ALA A 99 3.44 1.84 12.77
CA ALA A 99 2.96 2.05 11.40
C ALA A 99 1.43 1.98 11.32
N GLU A 100 0.81 1.11 12.14
CA GLU A 100 -0.65 1.00 12.21
C GLU A 100 -1.30 2.26 12.79
N ILE A 101 -0.67 2.96 13.75
CA ILE A 101 -1.17 4.22 14.32
C ILE A 101 -1.21 5.33 13.26
N MET A 102 -0.20 5.38 12.39
CA MET A 102 -0.12 6.39 11.33
C MET A 102 -1.02 6.06 10.12
N ARG A 103 -1.32 4.80 9.91
CA ARG A 103 -2.03 4.33 8.73
C ARG A 103 -3.52 4.64 8.77
N THR A 104 -4.07 4.91 7.61
CA THR A 104 -5.51 4.96 7.30
C THR A 104 -5.76 4.25 5.96
N PRO A 105 -6.97 3.71 5.69
CA PRO A 105 -8.12 3.51 6.59
C PRO A 105 -7.86 2.42 7.63
N SER A 106 -8.84 2.12 8.48
CA SER A 106 -8.76 0.99 9.42
C SER A 106 -8.44 -0.32 8.72
N ARG A 107 -7.89 -1.30 9.46
CA ARG A 107 -7.50 -2.60 8.89
C ARG A 107 -8.68 -3.33 8.23
N ASP A 108 -9.87 -3.25 8.80
CA ASP A 108 -11.06 -3.92 8.28
C ASP A 108 -11.44 -3.37 6.92
N ILE A 109 -11.41 -2.05 6.73
CA ILE A 109 -11.65 -1.41 5.45
C ILE A 109 -10.51 -1.70 4.45
N ALA A 110 -9.25 -1.56 4.89
CA ALA A 110 -8.09 -1.82 4.04
C ALA A 110 -8.04 -3.26 3.50
N LEU A 111 -8.66 -4.20 4.22
CA LEU A 111 -8.70 -5.61 3.89
C LEU A 111 -10.05 -6.09 3.35
N MET A 112 -10.95 -5.22 2.93
CA MET A 112 -12.21 -5.60 2.25
C MET A 112 -11.95 -6.29 0.92
N ASP A 113 -12.78 -7.28 0.59
CA ASP A 113 -12.69 -8.06 -0.66
C ASP A 113 -13.42 -7.39 -1.82
N ASN A 114 -14.60 -6.82 -1.55
CA ASN A 114 -15.36 -6.11 -2.56
C ASN A 114 -14.66 -4.77 -2.86
N TRP A 115 -14.16 -4.66 -4.08
CA TRP A 115 -13.37 -3.50 -4.50
C TRP A 115 -14.18 -2.21 -4.55
N GLU A 116 -15.39 -2.24 -5.07
CA GLU A 116 -16.25 -1.07 -5.19
C GLU A 116 -16.63 -0.52 -3.81
N GLU A 117 -17.09 -1.40 -2.94
CA GLU A 117 -17.42 -1.07 -1.56
C GLU A 117 -16.18 -0.56 -0.79
N LYS A 118 -15.03 -1.21 -0.99
CA LYS A 118 -13.76 -0.79 -0.41
C LYS A 118 -13.38 0.63 -0.78
N ILE A 119 -13.43 0.99 -2.07
CA ILE A 119 -13.13 2.34 -2.55
C ILE A 119 -14.09 3.37 -1.94
N GLU A 120 -15.39 3.06 -1.90
CA GLU A 120 -16.39 3.93 -1.30
C GLU A 120 -16.14 4.15 0.20
N MET A 121 -15.86 3.07 0.94
CA MET A 121 -15.56 3.15 2.38
C MET A 121 -14.25 3.90 2.65
N ILE A 122 -13.21 3.66 1.87
CA ILE A 122 -11.95 4.42 1.99
C ILE A 122 -12.21 5.91 1.72
N ALA A 123 -12.89 6.23 0.62
CA ALA A 123 -13.16 7.62 0.27
C ALA A 123 -13.90 8.36 1.39
N ARG A 124 -14.99 7.78 1.91
CA ARG A 124 -15.80 8.39 2.98
C ARG A 124 -15.05 8.53 4.30
N THR A 125 -14.21 7.56 4.65
CA THR A 125 -13.50 7.60 5.95
C THR A 125 -12.29 8.52 5.91
N THR A 126 -11.63 8.67 4.74
CA THR A 126 -10.36 9.41 4.66
C THR A 126 -10.48 10.83 4.14
N MET A 127 -11.61 11.19 3.50
CA MET A 127 -11.80 12.52 2.91
C MET A 127 -11.78 13.67 3.94
N ASP A 128 -12.00 13.39 5.23
CA ASP A 128 -11.97 14.36 6.32
C ASP A 128 -10.73 14.21 7.22
N GLU A 129 -9.82 13.30 6.87
CA GLU A 129 -8.57 13.11 7.60
C GLU A 129 -7.45 14.01 7.06
N ASP A 130 -6.48 14.31 7.91
CA ASP A 130 -5.29 15.09 7.52
C ASP A 130 -4.22 14.15 6.93
N ILE A 131 -4.26 13.97 5.60
CA ILE A 131 -3.39 13.05 4.87
C ILE A 131 -2.13 13.78 4.40
N TYR A 132 -0.96 13.26 4.79
CA TYR A 132 0.36 13.74 4.37
C TYR A 132 1.04 12.84 3.33
N MET A 133 0.75 11.56 3.39
CA MET A 133 1.31 10.58 2.46
C MET A 133 0.23 9.62 1.98
N MET A 134 0.35 9.21 0.73
CA MET A 134 -0.41 8.07 0.22
C MET A 134 0.54 7.02 -0.38
N ALA A 135 0.15 5.74 -0.25
CA ALA A 135 0.88 4.62 -0.81
C ALA A 135 -0.08 3.66 -1.53
N GLY A 136 0.28 3.26 -2.73
CA GLY A 136 -0.55 2.34 -3.51
C GLY A 136 -0.18 2.23 -4.98
N VAL A 137 -0.93 1.41 -5.70
CA VAL A 137 -0.80 1.28 -7.16
C VAL A 137 -1.46 2.48 -7.84
N PRO A 138 -0.79 3.15 -8.79
CA PRO A 138 -1.30 4.37 -9.44
C PRO A 138 -2.71 4.25 -10.01
N SER A 139 -3.03 3.16 -10.70
CA SER A 139 -4.36 2.97 -11.30
C SER A 139 -5.48 2.99 -10.27
N TRP A 140 -5.31 2.27 -9.16
CA TRP A 140 -6.30 2.17 -8.09
C TRP A 140 -6.37 3.44 -7.24
N THR A 141 -5.23 4.05 -6.97
CA THR A 141 -5.17 5.34 -6.28
C THR A 141 -5.92 6.41 -7.06
N MET A 142 -5.79 6.42 -8.38
CA MET A 142 -6.51 7.37 -9.23
C MET A 142 -8.04 7.23 -9.14
N VAL A 143 -8.55 5.99 -9.12
CA VAL A 143 -10.00 5.73 -8.93
C VAL A 143 -10.47 6.29 -7.59
N LEU A 144 -9.72 6.03 -6.53
CA LEU A 144 -10.01 6.54 -5.19
C LEU A 144 -10.01 8.07 -5.16
N LEU A 145 -8.99 8.73 -5.71
CA LEU A 145 -8.89 10.19 -5.70
C LEU A 145 -10.06 10.85 -6.46
N LYS A 146 -10.45 10.31 -7.60
CA LYS A 146 -11.64 10.79 -8.35
C LYS A 146 -12.90 10.64 -7.51
N ARG A 147 -13.08 9.50 -6.82
CA ARG A 147 -14.24 9.29 -5.96
C ARG A 147 -14.30 10.28 -4.79
N ILE A 148 -13.16 10.60 -4.20
CA ILE A 148 -13.05 11.60 -3.13
C ILE A 148 -13.47 12.99 -3.64
N LEU A 149 -12.98 13.39 -4.82
CA LEU A 149 -13.35 14.68 -5.43
C LEU A 149 -14.86 14.77 -5.70
N GLU A 150 -15.47 13.71 -6.23
CA GLU A 150 -16.93 13.61 -6.43
C GLU A 150 -17.68 13.78 -5.12
N LEU A 151 -17.30 13.09 -4.05
CA LEU A 151 -17.96 13.14 -2.75
C LEU A 151 -17.84 14.50 -2.07
N LYS A 152 -16.69 15.18 -2.25
CA LYS A 152 -16.45 16.51 -1.68
C LYS A 152 -16.94 17.65 -2.56
N GLY A 153 -17.23 17.41 -3.84
CA GLY A 153 -17.50 18.47 -4.80
C GLY A 153 -16.29 19.39 -5.00
N ALA A 154 -15.06 18.84 -4.84
CA ALA A 154 -13.81 19.57 -4.96
C ALA A 154 -13.20 19.41 -6.36
N GLU A 155 -12.45 20.41 -6.80
CA GLU A 155 -11.78 20.37 -8.12
C GLU A 155 -10.40 19.74 -8.04
N SER A 156 -9.76 19.75 -6.87
CA SER A 156 -8.43 19.18 -6.66
C SER A 156 -8.27 18.49 -5.31
N ILE A 157 -7.39 17.51 -5.26
CA ILE A 157 -7.06 16.81 -4.01
C ILE A 157 -6.39 17.74 -2.99
N LYS A 158 -5.76 18.83 -3.43
CA LYS A 158 -5.18 19.83 -2.51
C LYS A 158 -6.23 20.63 -1.74
N GLU A 159 -7.46 20.72 -2.22
CA GLU A 159 -8.59 21.27 -1.47
C GLU A 159 -9.07 20.32 -0.37
N VAL A 160 -8.99 19.00 -0.62
CA VAL A 160 -9.39 17.97 0.34
C VAL A 160 -8.25 17.69 1.34
N TRP A 161 -7.03 17.51 0.85
CA TRP A 161 -5.84 17.21 1.64
C TRP A 161 -4.73 18.24 1.39
N PRO A 162 -4.82 19.42 2.00
CA PRO A 162 -3.86 20.51 1.79
C PRO A 162 -2.42 20.14 2.14
N ASN A 163 -2.23 19.21 3.06
CA ASN A 163 -0.93 18.79 3.56
C ASN A 163 -0.32 17.59 2.81
N LEU A 164 -1.03 17.00 1.84
CA LEU A 164 -0.51 15.87 1.08
C LEU A 164 0.77 16.27 0.30
N GLU A 165 1.88 15.61 0.59
CA GLU A 165 3.20 15.94 0.03
C GLU A 165 3.92 14.76 -0.65
N LEU A 166 3.53 13.52 -0.36
CA LEU A 166 4.21 12.33 -0.87
C LEU A 166 3.25 11.27 -1.40
N PHE A 167 3.48 10.83 -2.63
CA PHE A 167 2.90 9.60 -3.16
C PHE A 167 3.99 8.54 -3.37
N TRP A 168 3.95 7.52 -2.54
CA TRP A 168 4.76 6.32 -2.66
C TRP A 168 4.01 5.29 -3.49
N HIS A 169 4.48 5.01 -4.70
CA HIS A 169 3.78 4.15 -5.63
C HIS A 169 4.65 3.02 -6.18
N GLY A 170 4.00 1.98 -6.69
CA GLY A 170 4.66 0.84 -7.31
C GLY A 170 3.67 -0.09 -7.99
N GLY A 171 4.14 -1.26 -8.39
CA GLY A 171 3.33 -2.29 -9.03
C GLY A 171 3.14 -2.12 -10.54
N VAL A 172 3.08 -0.89 -11.03
CA VAL A 172 3.01 -0.54 -12.46
C VAL A 172 3.83 0.72 -12.73
N SER A 173 4.27 0.90 -13.98
CA SER A 173 4.96 2.13 -14.38
C SER A 173 4.08 3.36 -14.12
N PHE A 174 4.65 4.39 -13.51
CA PHE A 174 3.94 5.64 -13.23
C PHE A 174 3.80 6.54 -14.45
N LYS A 175 4.65 6.37 -15.45
CA LYS A 175 4.71 7.26 -16.63
C LYS A 175 3.35 7.55 -17.27
N PRO A 176 2.46 6.56 -17.52
CA PRO A 176 1.15 6.83 -18.13
C PRO A 176 0.17 7.62 -17.24
N TYR A 177 0.43 7.65 -15.94
CA TYR A 177 -0.46 8.28 -14.96
C TYR A 177 -0.02 9.68 -14.55
N ARG A 178 1.24 10.05 -14.80
CA ARG A 178 1.87 11.29 -14.32
C ARG A 178 1.05 12.54 -14.59
N ASP A 179 0.61 12.74 -15.81
CA ASP A 179 -0.14 13.94 -16.21
C ASP A 179 -1.52 14.01 -15.52
N GLN A 180 -2.16 12.86 -15.33
CA GLN A 180 -3.44 12.81 -14.64
C GLN A 180 -3.27 13.11 -13.14
N PHE A 181 -2.23 12.57 -12.50
CA PHE A 181 -1.92 12.90 -11.10
C PHE A 181 -1.57 14.38 -10.94
N SER A 182 -0.81 14.98 -11.86
CA SER A 182 -0.48 16.41 -11.82
C SER A 182 -1.72 17.31 -11.94
N LYS A 183 -2.76 16.85 -12.65
CA LYS A 183 -4.05 17.56 -12.72
C LYS A 183 -4.88 17.38 -11.45
N LEU A 184 -4.93 16.15 -10.91
CA LEU A 184 -5.67 15.86 -9.68
C LEU A 184 -5.04 16.50 -8.44
N ILE A 185 -3.69 16.63 -8.42
CA ILE A 185 -2.91 17.19 -7.32
C ILE A 185 -2.01 18.32 -7.85
N PRO A 186 -2.58 19.49 -8.16
CA PRO A 186 -1.82 20.60 -8.75
C PRO A 186 -0.94 21.28 -7.71
N SER A 187 0.20 20.66 -7.38
CA SER A 187 1.14 21.16 -6.38
C SER A 187 2.59 20.88 -6.77
N LEU A 188 3.42 21.92 -6.76
CA LEU A 188 4.87 21.81 -6.94
C LEU A 188 5.56 21.14 -5.75
N ALA A 189 4.91 21.12 -4.59
CA ALA A 189 5.43 20.45 -3.38
C ALA A 189 5.16 18.94 -3.38
N MET A 190 4.33 18.45 -4.30
CA MET A 190 4.00 17.03 -4.38
C MET A 190 5.19 16.22 -4.89
N ASN A 191 5.57 15.19 -4.15
CA ASN A 191 6.66 14.30 -4.50
C ASN A 191 6.13 12.91 -4.85
N TYR A 192 6.71 12.31 -5.88
CA TYR A 192 6.35 10.98 -6.38
C TYR A 192 7.57 10.07 -6.26
N VAL A 193 7.46 9.00 -5.46
CA VAL A 193 8.54 8.04 -5.24
C VAL A 193 8.10 6.67 -5.70
N GLU A 194 8.78 6.16 -6.72
CA GLU A 194 8.51 4.83 -7.27
C GLU A 194 9.30 3.78 -6.51
N THR A 195 8.62 2.70 -6.14
CA THR A 195 9.24 1.55 -5.51
C THR A 195 8.93 0.28 -6.27
N TYR A 196 9.87 -0.64 -6.22
CA TYR A 196 9.69 -1.98 -6.71
C TYR A 196 9.56 -2.94 -5.53
N ASN A 197 8.44 -3.63 -5.49
CA ASN A 197 8.19 -4.68 -4.49
C ASN A 197 7.81 -5.97 -5.24
N ALA A 198 8.68 -6.95 -5.22
CA ALA A 198 8.46 -8.24 -5.84
C ALA A 198 8.09 -9.29 -4.79
N SER A 199 7.12 -10.10 -5.11
CA SER A 199 6.78 -11.33 -4.42
C SER A 199 7.24 -12.56 -5.23
#